data_28ac6d23cb556b60c202e013e73ea4f0
#
_entry.id   28ac6d23cb556b60c202e013e73ea4f0
#
_cell.length_a   1.000
_cell.length_b   1.000
_cell.length_c   1.000
_cell.angle_alpha   90.00
_cell.angle_beta   90.00
_cell.angle_gamma   90.00
#
_symmetry.space_group_name_H-M   'P 1'
#
loop_
_entity.id
_entity.type
_entity.pdbx_description
1 polymer ?
#
loop_
_entity_poly.entity_id
_entity_poly.type
_entity_poly.pdbx_seq_one_letter_code
_entity_poly.pdbx_strand_id
1 'polypeptide(L)'
;NNIYKNEDFDESAYDAWIITGSASSVMSKENWIIKLEKKIRYAYKKNIPILGVCFGHQIISSALGGEVIRNEKGWELGSYKLKINKEGQINSIFKDVLIEDYFYFSHQDIVTKIPSEGKELARNNMGLQSFSIGNNIFGVQFHPEFSANIIKKYVEVRLNSGVVFKNNNIYESQSSYNVISNFINIAKEF
;
A
#
# COMPACT_ATOMS: atom_id res chain seq x y z
N ASN A 1 -2.92 2.01 17.16
CA ASN A 1 -1.58 2.15 17.76
C ASN A 1 -0.69 3.00 16.84
N ASN A 2 -0.01 3.97 17.42
CA ASN A 2 0.89 4.86 16.69
C ASN A 2 2.36 4.46 16.96
N ILE A 3 2.83 3.46 16.22
CA ILE A 3 4.18 2.92 16.40
C ILE A 3 5.29 3.95 16.11
N TYR A 4 5.00 4.94 15.25
CA TYR A 4 5.89 6.07 14.99
C TYR A 4 6.18 6.87 16.27
N LYS A 5 5.21 7.00 17.18
CA LYS A 5 5.37 7.63 18.50
C LYS A 5 5.86 6.65 19.59
N ASN A 6 6.42 5.52 19.20
CA ASN A 6 6.84 4.44 20.11
C ASN A 6 5.70 3.83 20.94
N GLU A 7 4.44 3.99 20.52
CA GLU A 7 3.37 3.20 21.08
C GLU A 7 3.59 1.74 20.66
N ASP A 8 3.72 0.87 21.64
CA ASP A 8 3.83 -0.56 21.38
C ASP A 8 2.45 -1.23 21.47
N PHE A 9 2.33 -2.42 20.93
CA PHE A 9 1.11 -3.22 20.99
C PHE A 9 1.45 -4.70 21.07
N ASP A 10 0.59 -5.46 21.73
CA ASP A 10 0.65 -6.90 21.72
C ASP A 10 0.13 -7.40 20.36
N GLU A 11 0.99 -8.07 19.61
CA GLU A 11 0.69 -8.60 18.29
C GLU A 11 -0.44 -9.64 18.32
N SER A 12 -0.60 -10.35 19.43
CA SER A 12 -1.60 -11.40 19.60
C SER A 12 -3.00 -10.86 19.94
N ALA A 13 -3.11 -9.57 20.24
CA ALA A 13 -4.38 -8.94 20.63
C ALA A 13 -5.28 -8.55 19.44
N TYR A 14 -4.83 -8.80 18.20
CA TYR A 14 -5.55 -8.38 17.01
C TYR A 14 -5.64 -9.50 15.98
N ASP A 15 -6.84 -9.72 15.45
CA ASP A 15 -7.11 -10.75 14.44
C ASP A 15 -6.64 -10.35 13.04
N ALA A 16 -6.49 -9.07 12.75
CA ALA A 16 -6.01 -8.56 11.47
C ALA A 16 -5.38 -7.16 11.62
N TRP A 17 -4.52 -6.77 10.68
CA TRP A 17 -3.82 -5.48 10.70
C TRP A 17 -4.02 -4.70 9.42
N ILE A 18 -4.21 -3.38 9.55
CA ILE A 18 -4.08 -2.43 8.45
C ILE A 18 -2.90 -1.52 8.78
N ILE A 19 -1.85 -1.55 7.95
CA ILE A 19 -0.68 -0.69 8.08
C ILE A 19 -0.85 0.46 7.10
N THR A 20 -1.03 1.66 7.65
CA THR A 20 -1.35 2.88 6.89
C THR A 20 -0.13 3.48 6.18
N GLY A 21 -0.37 4.51 5.38
CA GLY A 21 0.66 5.38 4.81
C GLY A 21 1.45 6.14 5.89
N SER A 22 2.67 6.54 5.54
CA SER A 22 3.55 7.40 6.35
C SER A 22 4.35 8.33 5.43
N ALA A 23 4.77 9.48 5.97
CA ALA A 23 5.72 10.37 5.30
C ALA A 23 7.17 9.85 5.36
N SER A 24 7.47 8.88 6.23
CA SER A 24 8.79 8.27 6.35
C SER A 24 9.08 7.29 5.23
N SER A 25 10.36 7.06 4.95
CA SER A 25 10.80 6.02 4.02
C SER A 25 11.22 4.77 4.78
N VAL A 26 10.84 3.58 4.30
CA VAL A 26 11.31 2.31 4.87
C VAL A 26 12.83 2.15 4.79
N MET A 27 13.46 2.87 3.87
CA MET A 27 14.93 2.87 3.68
C MET A 27 15.67 3.65 4.79
N SER A 28 14.99 4.52 5.55
CA SER A 28 15.62 5.26 6.65
C SER A 28 16.03 4.36 7.81
N LYS A 29 15.43 3.18 7.91
CA LYS A 29 15.70 2.18 8.95
C LYS A 29 15.66 2.74 10.38
N GLU A 30 14.79 3.71 10.61
CA GLU A 30 14.52 4.23 11.95
C GLU A 30 14.08 3.10 12.90
N ASN A 31 14.33 3.25 14.20
CA ASN A 31 14.06 2.19 15.18
C ASN A 31 12.62 1.66 15.15
N TRP A 32 11.64 2.53 14.96
CA TRP A 32 10.23 2.14 14.89
C TRP A 32 9.92 1.33 13.60
N ILE A 33 10.62 1.62 12.48
CA ILE A 33 10.51 0.86 11.23
C ILE A 33 11.05 -0.54 11.43
N ILE A 34 12.24 -0.67 12.05
CA ILE A 34 12.85 -1.97 12.37
C ILE A 34 11.94 -2.79 13.31
N LYS A 35 11.32 -2.14 14.30
CA LYS A 35 10.34 -2.79 15.19
C LYS A 35 9.13 -3.28 14.40
N LEU A 36 8.56 -2.44 13.52
CA LEU A 36 7.40 -2.79 12.71
C LEU A 36 7.72 -3.94 11.75
N GLU A 37 8.90 -3.95 11.12
CA GLU A 37 9.33 -5.10 10.30
C GLU A 37 9.37 -6.42 11.10
N LYS A 38 9.83 -6.38 12.37
CA LYS A 38 9.83 -7.58 13.24
C LYS A 38 8.39 -8.05 13.53
N LYS A 39 7.47 -7.11 13.82
CA LYS A 39 6.06 -7.41 14.07
C LYS A 39 5.37 -7.97 12.81
N ILE A 40 5.67 -7.44 11.62
CA ILE A 40 5.16 -7.98 10.34
C ILE A 40 5.64 -9.42 10.13
N ARG A 41 6.92 -9.72 10.39
CA ARG A 41 7.43 -11.10 10.32
C ARG A 41 6.76 -12.04 11.32
N TYR A 42 6.42 -11.56 12.50
CA TYR A 42 5.64 -12.33 13.47
C TYR A 42 4.22 -12.61 12.93
N ALA A 43 3.51 -11.58 12.48
CA ALA A 43 2.17 -11.71 11.94
C ALA A 43 2.11 -12.66 10.73
N TYR A 44 3.11 -12.56 9.82
CA TYR A 44 3.26 -13.48 8.71
C TYR A 44 3.38 -14.95 9.17
N LYS A 45 4.25 -15.24 10.15
CA LYS A 45 4.43 -16.59 10.72
C LYS A 45 3.17 -17.11 11.42
N LYS A 46 2.32 -16.23 11.91
CA LYS A 46 1.07 -16.55 12.61
C LYS A 46 -0.15 -16.56 11.70
N ASN A 47 0.03 -16.35 10.40
CA ASN A 47 -1.04 -16.21 9.41
C ASN A 47 -2.05 -15.10 9.75
N ILE A 48 -1.65 -14.06 10.49
CA ILE A 48 -2.50 -12.90 10.77
C ILE A 48 -2.68 -12.12 9.47
N PRO A 49 -3.92 -11.83 9.04
CA PRO A 49 -4.18 -11.04 7.84
C PRO A 49 -3.60 -9.63 7.94
N ILE A 50 -2.96 -9.16 6.86
CA ILE A 50 -2.37 -7.81 6.79
C ILE A 50 -2.73 -7.12 5.48
N LEU A 51 -3.23 -5.89 5.56
CA LEU A 51 -3.28 -4.96 4.44
C LEU A 51 -2.28 -3.83 4.67
N GLY A 52 -1.33 -3.66 3.76
CA GLY A 52 -0.42 -2.51 3.74
C GLY A 52 -0.84 -1.49 2.69
N VAL A 53 -0.98 -0.22 3.10
CA VAL A 53 -1.33 0.90 2.24
C VAL A 53 -0.13 1.84 2.13
N CYS A 54 0.30 2.15 0.91
CA CYS A 54 1.40 3.06 0.60
C CYS A 54 2.70 2.68 1.35
N PHE A 55 3.08 3.36 2.44
CA PHE A 55 4.19 2.95 3.29
C PHE A 55 4.00 1.53 3.81
N GLY A 56 2.76 1.14 4.18
CA GLY A 56 2.43 -0.22 4.62
C GLY A 56 2.73 -1.28 3.55
N HIS A 57 2.45 -1.00 2.28
CA HIS A 57 2.82 -1.85 1.14
C HIS A 57 4.35 -2.03 1.04
N GLN A 58 5.08 -0.94 1.19
CA GLN A 58 6.54 -0.94 1.10
C GLN A 58 7.18 -1.69 2.27
N ILE A 59 6.72 -1.46 3.51
CA ILE A 59 7.31 -2.11 4.68
C ILE A 59 6.98 -3.61 4.76
N ILE A 60 5.82 -4.05 4.29
CA ILE A 60 5.52 -5.49 4.15
C ILE A 60 6.52 -6.13 3.18
N SER A 61 6.73 -5.51 2.02
CA SER A 61 7.72 -6.00 1.05
C SER A 61 9.12 -6.07 1.67
N SER A 62 9.60 -4.98 2.28
CA SER A 62 10.91 -4.92 2.96
C SER A 62 11.05 -5.97 4.07
N ALA A 63 10.04 -6.11 4.91
CA ALA A 63 10.05 -7.04 6.04
C ALA A 63 10.15 -8.50 5.62
N LEU A 64 9.60 -8.86 4.46
CA LEU A 64 9.50 -10.24 3.98
C LEU A 64 10.47 -10.56 2.83
N GLY A 65 11.51 -9.73 2.63
CA GLY A 65 12.62 -10.02 1.72
C GLY A 65 12.47 -9.48 0.31
N GLY A 66 11.54 -8.56 0.10
CA GLY A 66 11.46 -7.74 -1.11
C GLY A 66 12.41 -6.54 -1.08
N GLU A 67 12.30 -5.66 -2.06
CA GLU A 67 13.15 -4.48 -2.21
C GLU A 67 12.32 -3.23 -2.46
N VAL A 68 12.70 -2.15 -1.81
CA VAL A 68 12.11 -0.81 -1.96
C VAL A 68 13.20 0.19 -2.31
N ILE A 69 12.95 1.01 -3.31
CA ILE A 69 13.87 2.06 -3.73
C ILE A 69 13.15 3.39 -3.92
N ARG A 70 13.92 4.48 -4.00
CA ARG A 70 13.43 5.75 -4.53
C ARG A 70 13.15 5.62 -6.03
N ASN A 71 11.95 5.99 -6.48
CA ASN A 71 11.59 5.91 -7.89
C ASN A 71 12.36 6.98 -8.70
N GLU A 72 13.17 6.54 -9.64
CA GLU A 72 13.90 7.43 -10.54
C GLU A 72 12.98 8.26 -11.44
N LYS A 73 11.74 7.81 -11.66
CA LYS A 73 10.69 8.56 -12.37
C LYS A 73 10.08 9.70 -11.54
N GLY A 74 10.48 9.84 -10.28
CA GLY A 74 10.03 10.88 -9.38
C GLY A 74 8.73 10.53 -8.64
N TRP A 75 7.94 11.56 -8.33
CA TRP A 75 6.69 11.43 -7.59
C TRP A 75 5.57 10.86 -8.45
N GLU A 76 4.82 9.92 -7.87
CA GLU A 76 3.49 9.53 -8.33
C GLU A 76 2.47 10.20 -7.40
N LEU A 77 1.82 11.24 -7.90
CA LEU A 77 0.94 12.11 -7.13
C LEU A 77 -0.30 12.45 -7.96
N GLY A 78 -1.48 12.18 -7.42
CA GLY A 78 -2.74 12.40 -8.10
C GLY A 78 -3.54 11.12 -8.33
N SER A 79 -4.33 11.07 -9.40
CA SER A 79 -5.11 9.90 -9.77
C SER A 79 -4.57 9.23 -11.04
N TYR A 80 -4.39 7.91 -10.99
CA TYR A 80 -3.85 7.11 -12.08
C TYR A 80 -4.67 5.82 -12.25
N LYS A 81 -4.71 5.33 -13.48
CA LYS A 81 -5.23 4.00 -13.77
C LYS A 81 -4.21 2.92 -13.45
N LEU A 82 -4.71 1.74 -13.08
CA LEU A 82 -3.91 0.54 -12.88
C LEU A 82 -4.15 -0.48 -14.00
N LYS A 83 -3.12 -1.23 -14.33
CA LYS A 83 -3.23 -2.47 -15.08
C LYS A 83 -3.32 -3.62 -14.07
N ILE A 84 -4.52 -4.03 -13.71
CA ILE A 84 -4.79 -5.21 -12.88
C ILE A 84 -4.55 -6.44 -13.78
N ASN A 85 -3.60 -7.29 -13.41
CA ASN A 85 -3.26 -8.49 -14.19
C ASN A 85 -4.26 -9.63 -13.92
N LYS A 86 -4.07 -10.80 -14.56
CA LYS A 86 -4.97 -11.96 -14.40
C LYS A 86 -5.06 -12.45 -12.95
N GLU A 87 -3.93 -12.47 -12.22
CA GLU A 87 -3.90 -12.82 -10.79
C GLU A 87 -4.71 -11.83 -9.96
N GLY A 88 -4.58 -10.53 -10.24
CA GLY A 88 -5.34 -9.48 -9.56
C GLY A 88 -6.83 -9.55 -9.85
N GLN A 89 -7.23 -9.83 -11.10
CA GLN A 89 -8.66 -9.91 -11.49
C GLN A 89 -9.42 -11.03 -10.79
N ILE A 90 -8.75 -12.12 -10.41
CA ILE A 90 -9.35 -13.24 -9.68
C ILE A 90 -9.11 -13.18 -8.17
N ASN A 91 -8.33 -12.20 -7.70
CA ASN A 91 -7.99 -12.07 -6.29
C ASN A 91 -9.10 -11.36 -5.52
N SER A 92 -9.48 -11.91 -4.37
CA SER A 92 -10.55 -11.39 -3.52
C SER A 92 -10.35 -9.95 -3.08
N ILE A 93 -9.08 -9.46 -3.00
CA ILE A 93 -8.78 -8.07 -2.63
C ILE A 93 -9.31 -7.07 -3.68
N PHE A 94 -9.40 -7.45 -4.96
CA PHE A 94 -9.93 -6.64 -6.05
C PHE A 94 -11.36 -7.00 -6.46
N LYS A 95 -12.08 -7.78 -5.64
CA LYS A 95 -13.49 -8.08 -5.92
C LYS A 95 -14.29 -6.78 -6.04
N ASP A 96 -15.12 -6.69 -7.08
CA ASP A 96 -15.97 -5.53 -7.38
C ASP A 96 -15.19 -4.20 -7.56
N VAL A 97 -13.88 -4.28 -7.81
CA VAL A 97 -13.07 -3.14 -8.22
C VAL A 97 -13.06 -3.06 -9.74
N LEU A 98 -13.42 -1.89 -10.29
CA LEU A 98 -13.49 -1.67 -11.74
C LEU A 98 -12.07 -1.63 -12.33
N ILE A 99 -11.83 -2.40 -13.40
CA ILE A 99 -10.50 -2.51 -14.05
C ILE A 99 -10.02 -1.17 -14.60
N GLU A 100 -10.92 -0.33 -15.08
CA GLU A 100 -10.62 0.98 -15.68
C GLU A 100 -10.77 2.15 -14.71
N ASP A 101 -10.88 1.89 -13.39
CA ASP A 101 -11.03 2.93 -12.37
C ASP A 101 -9.74 3.71 -12.14
N TYR A 102 -9.88 4.87 -11.51
CA TYR A 102 -8.77 5.67 -11.03
C TYR A 102 -8.47 5.34 -9.56
N PHE A 103 -7.18 5.41 -9.22
CA PHE A 103 -6.65 5.17 -7.88
C PHE A 103 -5.81 6.37 -7.46
N TYR A 104 -5.78 6.67 -6.16
CA TYR A 104 -5.09 7.85 -5.64
C TYR A 104 -3.71 7.52 -5.11
N PHE A 105 -2.73 8.31 -5.50
CA PHE A 105 -1.31 8.10 -5.17
C PHE A 105 -0.67 9.36 -4.57
N SER A 106 0.20 9.16 -3.60
CA SER A 106 1.06 10.21 -3.04
C SER A 106 2.36 9.58 -2.50
N HIS A 107 3.25 9.15 -3.38
CA HIS A 107 4.49 8.51 -2.99
C HIS A 107 5.63 8.78 -3.98
N GLN A 108 6.85 8.50 -3.54
CA GLN A 108 8.06 8.53 -4.35
C GLN A 108 8.87 7.24 -4.24
N ASP A 109 8.74 6.50 -3.13
CA ASP A 109 9.38 5.20 -2.99
C ASP A 109 8.49 4.11 -3.60
N ILE A 110 9.10 3.09 -4.21
CA ILE A 110 8.41 1.99 -4.88
C ILE A 110 9.02 0.64 -4.50
N VAL A 111 8.18 -0.39 -4.53
CA VAL A 111 8.61 -1.79 -4.48
C VAL A 111 9.10 -2.20 -5.87
N THR A 112 10.37 -2.62 -5.95
CA THR A 112 10.96 -3.16 -7.20
C THR A 112 11.01 -4.67 -7.23
N LYS A 113 11.07 -5.29 -6.04
CA LYS A 113 11.05 -6.74 -5.88
C LYS A 113 10.07 -7.10 -4.78
N ILE A 114 9.09 -7.94 -5.11
CA ILE A 114 8.17 -8.52 -4.12
C ILE A 114 8.86 -9.69 -3.39
N PRO A 115 8.42 -10.06 -2.18
CA PRO A 115 8.87 -11.29 -1.51
C PRO A 115 8.72 -12.51 -2.42
N SER A 116 9.57 -13.53 -2.22
CA SER A 116 9.65 -14.71 -3.10
C SER A 116 8.33 -15.48 -3.25
N GLU A 117 7.49 -15.47 -2.21
CA GLU A 117 6.17 -16.12 -2.22
C GLU A 117 5.05 -15.19 -2.71
N GLY A 118 5.40 -13.96 -3.06
CA GLY A 118 4.46 -12.93 -3.49
C GLY A 118 4.03 -13.08 -4.93
N LYS A 119 2.80 -12.64 -5.22
CA LYS A 119 2.24 -12.50 -6.56
C LYS A 119 1.95 -11.05 -6.85
N GLU A 120 2.44 -10.54 -7.97
CA GLU A 120 2.05 -9.23 -8.47
C GLU A 120 0.58 -9.27 -8.89
N LEU A 121 -0.19 -8.28 -8.45
CA LEU A 121 -1.62 -8.14 -8.77
C LEU A 121 -1.90 -6.98 -9.72
N ALA A 122 -1.18 -5.87 -9.58
CA ALA A 122 -1.38 -4.68 -10.38
C ALA A 122 -0.10 -3.86 -10.55
N ARG A 123 -0.01 -3.15 -11.69
CA ARG A 123 1.05 -2.20 -12.00
C ARG A 123 0.55 -1.03 -12.83
N ASN A 124 1.40 -0.03 -12.98
CA ASN A 124 1.24 1.03 -13.97
C ASN A 124 2.63 1.44 -14.53
N ASN A 125 2.69 2.58 -15.22
CA ASN A 125 3.95 3.06 -15.80
C ASN A 125 4.99 3.48 -14.75
N MET A 126 4.58 3.74 -13.50
CA MET A 126 5.51 4.10 -12.41
C MET A 126 6.15 2.86 -11.78
N GLY A 127 5.50 1.72 -11.81
CA GLY A 127 6.02 0.46 -11.28
C GLY A 127 4.95 -0.49 -10.78
N LEU A 128 5.34 -1.36 -9.84
CA LEU A 128 4.46 -2.29 -9.15
C LEU A 128 3.56 -1.52 -8.18
N GLN A 129 2.26 -1.81 -8.20
CA GLN A 129 1.25 -1.06 -7.43
C GLN A 129 0.46 -1.94 -6.47
N SER A 130 0.50 -3.27 -6.64
CA SER A 130 -0.13 -4.20 -5.69
C SER A 130 0.46 -5.59 -5.81
N PHE A 131 0.55 -6.25 -4.65
CA PHE A 131 0.93 -7.66 -4.53
C PHE A 131 0.14 -8.35 -3.42
N SER A 132 0.11 -9.68 -3.47
CA SER A 132 -0.33 -10.55 -2.36
C SER A 132 0.75 -11.54 -1.97
N ILE A 133 0.69 -12.02 -0.72
CA ILE A 133 1.42 -13.20 -0.25
C ILE A 133 0.37 -14.13 0.37
N GLY A 134 0.24 -15.32 -0.18
CA GLY A 134 -0.88 -16.19 0.16
C GLY A 134 -2.23 -15.51 -0.13
N ASN A 135 -3.21 -15.79 0.74
CA ASN A 135 -4.58 -15.27 0.61
C ASN A 135 -4.95 -14.26 1.70
N ASN A 136 -3.99 -13.83 2.52
CA ASN A 136 -4.24 -13.02 3.71
C ASN A 136 -3.30 -11.81 3.86
N ILE A 137 -2.23 -11.69 3.06
CA ILE A 137 -1.36 -10.52 3.11
C ILE A 137 -1.39 -9.80 1.78
N PHE A 138 -1.67 -8.50 1.83
CA PHE A 138 -1.83 -7.65 0.65
C PHE A 138 -1.08 -6.34 0.82
N GLY A 139 -0.46 -5.90 -0.26
CA GLY A 139 0.12 -4.57 -0.36
C GLY A 139 -0.50 -3.81 -1.51
N VAL A 140 -0.98 -2.59 -1.24
CA VAL A 140 -1.45 -1.64 -2.25
C VAL A 140 -0.69 -0.33 -2.11
N GLN A 141 -0.09 0.16 -3.20
CA GLN A 141 0.70 1.39 -3.19
C GLN A 141 -0.19 2.64 -3.23
N PHE A 142 -1.38 2.51 -3.78
CA PHE A 142 -2.39 3.56 -3.79
C PHE A 142 -3.12 3.66 -2.44
N HIS A 143 -3.89 4.73 -2.28
CA HIS A 143 -4.66 5.06 -1.10
C HIS A 143 -6.15 4.78 -1.32
N PRO A 144 -6.67 3.58 -1.00
CA PRO A 144 -8.10 3.28 -1.15
C PRO A 144 -8.99 4.06 -0.17
N GLU A 145 -8.39 4.61 0.89
CA GLU A 145 -9.06 5.43 1.91
C GLU A 145 -9.24 6.90 1.50
N PHE A 146 -8.60 7.35 0.42
CA PHE A 146 -8.71 8.74 0.00
C PHE A 146 -9.97 9.00 -0.83
N SER A 147 -10.47 10.23 -0.72
CA SER A 147 -11.40 10.84 -1.69
C SER A 147 -10.65 11.78 -2.63
N ALA A 148 -11.29 12.17 -3.72
CA ALA A 148 -10.73 13.16 -4.64
C ALA A 148 -10.40 14.47 -3.94
N ASN A 149 -11.20 14.89 -2.94
CA ASN A 149 -10.92 16.11 -2.17
C ASN A 149 -9.66 15.98 -1.30
N ILE A 150 -9.38 14.79 -0.75
CA ILE A 150 -8.17 14.55 0.02
C ILE A 150 -6.95 14.62 -0.89
N ILE A 151 -6.96 13.92 -2.02
CA ILE A 151 -5.79 13.92 -2.92
C ILE A 151 -5.55 15.30 -3.54
N LYS A 152 -6.58 16.11 -3.83
CA LYS A 152 -6.41 17.51 -4.26
C LYS A 152 -5.60 18.32 -3.25
N LYS A 153 -5.92 18.19 -1.94
CA LYS A 153 -5.16 18.88 -0.87
C LYS A 153 -3.70 18.39 -0.80
N TYR A 154 -3.46 17.08 -0.96
CA TYR A 154 -2.08 16.56 -1.02
C TYR A 154 -1.31 17.11 -2.20
N VAL A 155 -1.93 17.22 -3.38
CA VAL A 155 -1.36 17.84 -4.58
C VAL A 155 -0.97 19.30 -4.29
N GLU A 156 -1.87 20.10 -3.74
CA GLU A 156 -1.60 21.49 -3.39
C GLU A 156 -0.42 21.64 -2.42
N VAL A 157 -0.41 20.86 -1.34
CA VAL A 157 0.68 20.89 -0.35
C VAL A 157 2.02 20.53 -0.98
N ARG A 158 2.06 19.51 -1.85
CA ARG A 158 3.29 19.08 -2.50
C ARG A 158 3.78 20.08 -3.55
N LEU A 159 2.88 20.68 -4.32
CA LEU A 159 3.22 21.78 -5.26
C LEU A 159 3.83 22.98 -4.52
N ASN A 160 3.21 23.40 -3.42
CA ASN A 160 3.71 24.49 -2.59
C ASN A 160 5.08 24.18 -1.95
N SER A 161 5.42 22.89 -1.80
CA SER A 161 6.72 22.43 -1.32
C SER A 161 7.74 22.23 -2.46
N GLY A 162 7.44 22.64 -3.69
CA GLY A 162 8.34 22.56 -4.84
C GLY A 162 8.44 21.18 -5.49
N VAL A 163 7.54 20.25 -5.16
CA VAL A 163 7.50 18.93 -5.81
C VAL A 163 7.02 19.07 -7.25
N VAL A 164 7.81 18.51 -8.17
CA VAL A 164 7.47 18.46 -9.61
C VAL A 164 6.93 17.06 -9.95
N PHE A 165 5.78 17.00 -10.61
CA PHE A 165 5.17 15.76 -11.10
C PHE A 165 4.33 16.04 -12.36
N LYS A 166 4.04 14.97 -13.13
CA LYS A 166 3.54 15.13 -14.52
C LYS A 166 2.00 15.17 -14.64
N ASN A 167 1.23 14.79 -13.62
CA ASN A 167 -0.22 14.64 -13.72
C ASN A 167 -0.94 15.51 -12.69
N ASN A 168 -1.63 16.55 -13.16
CA ASN A 168 -2.37 17.50 -12.31
C ASN A 168 -3.89 17.22 -12.30
N ASN A 169 -4.38 16.29 -13.12
CA ASN A 169 -5.81 15.98 -13.19
C ASN A 169 -6.19 14.99 -12.10
N ILE A 170 -7.23 15.30 -11.34
CA ILE A 170 -7.80 14.43 -10.32
C ILE A 170 -9.16 13.95 -10.81
N TYR A 171 -9.25 12.67 -11.08
CA TYR A 171 -10.48 11.97 -11.45
C TYR A 171 -11.05 11.23 -10.24
N GLU A 172 -12.38 11.18 -10.14
CA GLU A 172 -13.06 10.44 -9.08
C GLU A 172 -12.83 8.93 -9.25
N SER A 173 -12.52 8.27 -8.14
CA SER A 173 -12.53 6.80 -8.06
C SER A 173 -13.94 6.32 -7.75
N GLN A 174 -14.37 5.27 -8.43
CA GLN A 174 -15.70 4.69 -8.25
C GLN A 174 -15.70 3.45 -7.35
N SER A 175 -14.57 2.78 -7.23
CA SER A 175 -14.50 1.45 -6.62
C SER A 175 -13.24 1.16 -5.80
N SER A 176 -12.24 2.07 -5.77
CA SER A 176 -10.97 1.80 -5.06
C SER A 176 -11.18 1.50 -3.57
N TYR A 177 -12.19 2.11 -2.94
CA TYR A 177 -12.56 1.88 -1.53
C TYR A 177 -12.99 0.43 -1.25
N ASN A 178 -13.44 -0.32 -2.26
CA ASN A 178 -13.82 -1.74 -2.11
C ASN A 178 -12.65 -2.58 -1.61
N VAL A 179 -11.40 -2.18 -1.87
CA VAL A 179 -10.20 -2.88 -1.37
C VAL A 179 -10.22 -3.01 0.16
N ILE A 180 -10.61 -1.96 0.89
CA ILE A 180 -10.68 -2.01 2.35
C ILE A 180 -11.80 -2.95 2.81
N SER A 181 -12.98 -2.84 2.20
CA SER A 181 -14.12 -3.71 2.52
C SER A 181 -13.83 -5.17 2.20
N ASN A 182 -13.15 -5.43 1.10
CA ASN A 182 -12.72 -6.76 0.70
C ASN A 182 -11.72 -7.35 1.70
N PHE A 183 -10.72 -6.55 2.14
CA PHE A 183 -9.77 -6.99 3.15
C PHE A 183 -10.48 -7.34 4.48
N ILE A 184 -11.42 -6.50 4.94
CA ILE A 184 -12.20 -6.79 6.15
C ILE A 184 -12.97 -8.11 6.02
N ASN A 185 -13.55 -8.38 4.86
CA ASN A 185 -14.26 -9.64 4.61
C ASN A 185 -13.30 -10.84 4.59
N ILE A 186 -12.15 -10.71 3.93
CA ILE A 186 -11.10 -11.75 3.93
C ILE A 186 -10.64 -12.02 5.37
N ALA A 187 -10.37 -10.98 6.16
CA ALA A 187 -9.87 -11.12 7.52
C ALA A 187 -10.84 -11.85 8.47
N LYS A 188 -12.15 -11.85 8.18
CA LYS A 188 -13.16 -12.60 8.97
C LYS A 188 -13.14 -14.10 8.71
N GLU A 189 -12.43 -14.55 7.67
CA GLU A 189 -12.32 -15.97 7.30
C GLU A 189 -11.10 -16.65 7.96
N PHE A 190 -10.24 -15.86 8.65
CA PHE A 190 -9.03 -16.31 9.35
C PHE A 190 -9.20 -16.28 10.87
#